data_2e0fe7c964e0cfcf55b771e2b25bf5f4
#
_entry.id   2e0fe7c964e0cfcf55b771e2b25bf5f4
#
_cell.length_a   1.000
_cell.length_b   1.000
_cell.length_c   1.000
_cell.angle_alpha   90.00
_cell.angle_beta   90.00
_cell.angle_gamma   90.00
#
_symmetry.space_group_name_H-M   'P 1'
#
loop_
_entity.id
_entity.type
_entity.pdbx_description
1 polymer ?
#
loop_
_entity_poly.entity_id
_entity_poly.type
_entity_poly.pdbx_seq_one_letter_code
_entity_poly.pdbx_strand_id
1 'polypeptide(L)'
;MSSESDTTIVEAIDEVLAWSSLFGDHMDAESVLRNLQVKGSINSILQAIESSPHLSIENDVVYSDKHDRNLNIKYSQELASKHFKETMEVLSILKSCEQITGLALTGSVAAGMNKDDGDVDVMIITKPGWVWRVRALAIYLSHEHPTGQLLCPNMVLSEDSLRFEKTVYTAREMMQIIPIKDSKGITKLYDENGWVKEILPNAQKKPSRPLSKHGDYPWWWRVMKIPLLGQIIESWEARRRIKQLKLTSTSNEALYSKSICRGHENSHKTRIEAEYQNVLEAIL
;
A
#
# COMPACT_ATOMS: atom_id res chain seq x y z
N MET A 1 -34.96 -16.67 -7.91
CA MET A 1 -34.27 -15.42 -7.45
C MET A 1 -32.85 -15.67 -6.93
N SER A 2 -32.39 -16.92 -6.68
CA SER A 2 -31.01 -17.21 -6.23
C SER A 2 -29.98 -17.20 -7.38
N SER A 3 -30.31 -17.60 -8.60
CA SER A 3 -29.32 -17.82 -9.67
C SER A 3 -28.68 -16.54 -10.23
N GLU A 4 -29.42 -15.43 -10.35
CA GLU A 4 -28.84 -14.17 -10.88
C GLU A 4 -27.87 -13.48 -9.88
N SER A 5 -28.18 -13.55 -8.56
CA SER A 5 -27.29 -12.99 -7.54
C SER A 5 -26.00 -13.80 -7.37
N ASP A 6 -26.09 -15.12 -7.54
CA ASP A 6 -24.93 -16.02 -7.41
C ASP A 6 -23.97 -15.86 -8.60
N THR A 7 -24.47 -15.71 -9.82
CA THR A 7 -23.66 -15.42 -11.02
C THR A 7 -22.89 -14.11 -10.86
N THR A 8 -23.53 -13.07 -10.36
CA THR A 8 -22.88 -11.76 -10.11
C THR A 8 -21.74 -11.85 -9.08
N ILE A 9 -21.87 -12.69 -8.04
CA ILE A 9 -20.81 -12.87 -7.03
C ILE A 9 -19.64 -13.67 -7.60
N VAL A 10 -19.89 -14.72 -8.38
CA VAL A 10 -18.85 -15.51 -9.06
C VAL A 10 -18.01 -14.64 -9.99
N GLU A 11 -18.68 -13.83 -10.83
CA GLU A 11 -17.99 -12.88 -11.73
C GLU A 11 -17.15 -11.86 -10.94
N ALA A 12 -17.69 -11.32 -9.85
CA ALA A 12 -16.96 -10.40 -9.00
C ALA A 12 -15.77 -11.05 -8.29
N ILE A 13 -15.82 -12.34 -7.94
CA ILE A 13 -14.67 -13.11 -7.44
C ILE A 13 -13.62 -13.25 -8.53
N ASP A 14 -14.02 -13.63 -9.75
CA ASP A 14 -13.10 -13.73 -10.89
C ASP A 14 -12.38 -12.39 -11.17
N GLU A 15 -13.09 -11.26 -11.10
CA GLU A 15 -12.49 -9.93 -11.22
C GLU A 15 -11.44 -9.63 -10.14
N VAL A 16 -11.68 -10.04 -8.89
CA VAL A 16 -10.72 -9.87 -7.79
C VAL A 16 -9.52 -10.76 -7.99
N LEU A 17 -9.71 -12.00 -8.40
CA LEU A 17 -8.61 -12.95 -8.66
C LEU A 17 -7.81 -12.54 -9.89
N ALA A 18 -8.45 -12.00 -10.94
CA ALA A 18 -7.79 -11.40 -12.08
C ALA A 18 -6.85 -10.25 -11.66
N TRP A 19 -7.34 -9.40 -10.76
CA TRP A 19 -6.51 -8.34 -10.20
C TRP A 19 -5.31 -8.88 -9.42
N SER A 20 -5.52 -9.84 -8.52
CA SER A 20 -4.44 -10.40 -7.69
C SER A 20 -3.40 -11.14 -8.51
N SER A 21 -3.81 -11.79 -9.60
CA SER A 21 -2.90 -12.53 -10.49
C SER A 21 -1.83 -11.63 -11.15
N LEU A 22 -2.14 -10.35 -11.39
CA LEU A 22 -1.18 -9.37 -11.93
C LEU A 22 0.04 -9.18 -11.04
N PHE A 23 -0.13 -9.39 -9.75
CA PHE A 23 0.93 -9.23 -8.75
C PHE A 23 1.49 -10.58 -8.27
N GLY A 24 0.98 -11.69 -8.81
CA GLY A 24 1.25 -13.02 -8.28
C GLY A 24 0.77 -13.20 -6.84
N ASP A 25 -0.17 -12.37 -6.41
CA ASP A 25 -0.76 -12.38 -5.07
C ASP A 25 -1.85 -13.45 -4.96
N HIS A 26 -2.14 -13.85 -3.73
CA HIS A 26 -3.15 -14.84 -3.41
C HIS A 26 -4.00 -14.36 -2.26
N MET A 27 -5.30 -14.56 -2.42
CA MET A 27 -6.28 -14.04 -1.47
C MET A 27 -7.02 -15.18 -0.77
N ASP A 28 -7.13 -15.06 0.55
CA ASP A 28 -8.13 -15.81 1.31
C ASP A 28 -9.54 -15.25 1.05
N ALA A 29 -10.56 -15.99 1.43
CA ALA A 29 -11.96 -15.59 1.20
C ALA A 29 -12.31 -14.23 1.84
N GLU A 30 -11.69 -13.87 2.96
CA GLU A 30 -11.89 -12.56 3.59
C GLU A 30 -11.24 -11.43 2.78
N SER A 31 -10.06 -11.67 2.20
CA SER A 31 -9.39 -10.72 1.33
C SER A 31 -10.15 -10.53 0.02
N VAL A 32 -10.68 -11.62 -0.55
CA VAL A 32 -11.60 -11.56 -1.70
C VAL A 32 -12.82 -10.70 -1.34
N LEU A 33 -13.50 -10.99 -0.22
CA LEU A 33 -14.66 -10.22 0.23
C LEU A 33 -14.37 -8.71 0.32
N ARG A 34 -13.25 -8.34 0.93
CA ARG A 34 -12.85 -6.93 1.07
C ARG A 34 -12.65 -6.20 -0.25
N ASN A 35 -12.30 -6.93 -1.30
CA ASN A 35 -11.99 -6.38 -2.62
C ASN A 35 -13.13 -6.52 -3.64
N LEU A 36 -14.27 -7.14 -3.28
CA LEU A 36 -15.44 -7.23 -4.15
C LEU A 36 -16.06 -5.84 -4.41
N GLN A 37 -16.39 -5.59 -5.66
CA GLN A 37 -17.14 -4.41 -6.07
C GLN A 37 -18.67 -4.54 -5.85
N VAL A 38 -19.12 -5.72 -5.43
CA VAL A 38 -20.51 -5.99 -5.06
C VAL A 38 -20.64 -6.25 -3.57
N LYS A 39 -21.79 -5.95 -2.99
CA LYS A 39 -22.04 -6.25 -1.58
C LYS A 39 -22.19 -7.76 -1.38
N GLY A 40 -21.47 -8.30 -0.41
CA GLY A 40 -21.48 -9.73 -0.08
C GLY A 40 -21.19 -10.01 1.38
N SER A 41 -21.13 -11.30 1.69
CA SER A 41 -20.72 -11.84 2.99
C SER A 41 -19.77 -13.00 2.77
N ILE A 42 -19.06 -13.42 3.82
CA ILE A 42 -18.18 -14.58 3.72
C ILE A 42 -18.95 -15.84 3.30
N ASN A 43 -20.18 -16.01 3.81
CA ASN A 43 -21.02 -17.15 3.45
C ASN A 43 -21.40 -17.13 1.97
N SER A 44 -21.73 -15.96 1.41
CA SER A 44 -22.07 -15.85 -0.02
C SER A 44 -20.87 -16.12 -0.92
N ILE A 45 -19.64 -15.78 -0.48
CA ILE A 45 -18.42 -16.14 -1.20
C ILE A 45 -18.16 -17.65 -1.15
N LEU A 46 -18.24 -18.27 0.03
CA LEU A 46 -18.04 -19.70 0.17
C LEU A 46 -19.05 -20.49 -0.65
N GLN A 47 -20.32 -20.09 -0.65
CA GLN A 47 -21.37 -20.68 -1.46
C GLN A 47 -21.11 -20.50 -2.96
N ALA A 48 -20.68 -19.31 -3.39
CA ALA A 48 -20.34 -19.04 -4.79
C ALA A 48 -19.15 -19.92 -5.26
N ILE A 49 -18.13 -20.09 -4.42
CA ILE A 49 -16.99 -20.97 -4.72
C ILE A 49 -17.45 -22.42 -4.81
N GLU A 50 -18.25 -22.89 -3.86
CA GLU A 50 -18.76 -24.27 -3.85
C GLU A 50 -19.65 -24.60 -5.06
N SER A 51 -20.43 -23.62 -5.54
CA SER A 51 -21.31 -23.78 -6.68
C SER A 51 -20.63 -23.59 -8.04
N SER A 52 -19.43 -23.02 -8.06
CA SER A 52 -18.70 -22.71 -9.31
C SER A 52 -17.77 -23.85 -9.71
N PRO A 53 -17.79 -24.31 -10.98
CA PRO A 53 -16.93 -25.40 -11.44
C PRO A 53 -15.45 -25.00 -11.60
N HIS A 54 -15.14 -23.70 -11.64
CA HIS A 54 -13.78 -23.19 -11.88
C HIS A 54 -13.15 -22.49 -10.66
N LEU A 55 -13.90 -22.35 -9.55
CA LEU A 55 -13.37 -21.80 -8.30
C LEU A 55 -13.10 -22.89 -7.29
N SER A 56 -12.05 -22.75 -6.50
CA SER A 56 -11.70 -23.67 -5.44
C SER A 56 -10.99 -22.96 -4.28
N ILE A 57 -10.97 -23.62 -3.11
CA ILE A 57 -10.18 -23.18 -1.96
C ILE A 57 -9.20 -24.28 -1.60
N GLU A 58 -7.91 -23.98 -1.58
CA GLU A 58 -6.86 -24.88 -1.16
C GLU A 58 -5.93 -24.16 -0.18
N ASN A 59 -5.72 -24.73 1.02
CA ASN A 59 -4.89 -24.12 2.07
C ASN A 59 -5.26 -22.67 2.39
N ASP A 60 -6.56 -22.38 2.54
CA ASP A 60 -7.15 -21.06 2.78
C ASP A 60 -7.00 -20.04 1.64
N VAL A 61 -6.48 -20.44 0.49
CA VAL A 61 -6.34 -19.60 -0.69
C VAL A 61 -7.45 -19.89 -1.70
N VAL A 62 -8.06 -18.86 -2.24
CA VAL A 62 -9.06 -18.94 -3.32
C VAL A 62 -8.34 -18.98 -4.66
N TYR A 63 -8.67 -19.97 -5.50
CA TYR A 63 -8.15 -20.14 -6.85
C TYR A 63 -9.26 -20.11 -7.89
N SER A 64 -8.89 -19.68 -9.09
CA SER A 64 -9.70 -19.84 -10.30
C SER A 64 -8.88 -20.57 -11.36
N ASP A 65 -9.48 -21.55 -12.02
CA ASP A 65 -8.83 -22.25 -13.14
C ASP A 65 -8.65 -21.35 -14.40
N LYS A 66 -9.22 -20.15 -14.36
CA LYS A 66 -9.05 -19.12 -15.41
C LYS A 66 -7.70 -18.40 -15.32
N HIS A 67 -6.93 -18.59 -14.24
CA HIS A 67 -5.65 -17.91 -14.01
C HIS A 67 -4.55 -18.90 -13.70
N ASP A 68 -3.33 -18.58 -14.11
CA ASP A 68 -2.15 -19.35 -13.76
C ASP A 68 -1.91 -19.33 -12.25
N ARG A 69 -1.68 -20.52 -11.68
CA ARG A 69 -1.31 -20.67 -10.27
C ARG A 69 0.15 -20.28 -10.07
N ASN A 70 0.41 -19.32 -9.18
CA ASN A 70 1.78 -19.03 -8.77
C ASN A 70 2.30 -20.17 -7.86
N LEU A 71 3.23 -20.96 -8.34
CA LEU A 71 3.81 -22.08 -7.60
C LEU A 71 4.76 -21.65 -6.47
N ASN A 72 5.16 -20.39 -6.41
CA ASN A 72 6.15 -19.85 -5.47
C ASN A 72 5.55 -19.05 -4.31
N ILE A 73 4.25 -19.19 -4.04
CA ILE A 73 3.53 -18.42 -3.02
C ILE A 73 4.22 -18.44 -1.68
N LYS A 74 4.49 -19.66 -1.17
CA LYS A 74 5.08 -19.85 0.15
C LYS A 74 6.42 -19.13 0.26
N TYR A 75 7.24 -19.22 -0.76
CA TYR A 75 8.53 -18.53 -0.82
C TYR A 75 8.37 -17.01 -0.78
N SER A 76 7.45 -16.47 -1.58
CA SER A 76 7.14 -15.04 -1.58
C SER A 76 6.62 -14.54 -0.22
N GLN A 77 5.78 -15.32 0.46
CA GLN A 77 5.28 -15.01 1.81
C GLN A 77 6.39 -15.04 2.87
N GLU A 78 7.29 -16.01 2.78
CA GLU A 78 8.47 -16.11 3.65
C GLU A 78 9.39 -14.91 3.45
N LEU A 79 9.62 -14.49 2.19
CA LEU A 79 10.39 -13.28 1.87
C LEU A 79 9.73 -12.01 2.42
N ALA A 80 8.42 -11.82 2.24
CA ALA A 80 7.71 -10.68 2.80
C ALA A 80 7.86 -10.59 4.33
N SER A 81 7.72 -11.74 5.01
CA SER A 81 7.91 -11.83 6.46
C SER A 81 9.36 -11.54 6.87
N LYS A 82 10.33 -12.05 6.14
CA LYS A 82 11.76 -11.82 6.36
C LYS A 82 12.11 -10.34 6.17
N HIS A 83 11.78 -9.76 5.02
CA HIS A 83 12.08 -8.37 4.69
C HIS A 83 11.43 -7.39 5.68
N PHE A 84 10.17 -7.66 6.11
CA PHE A 84 9.55 -6.88 7.17
C PHE A 84 10.33 -6.97 8.49
N LYS A 85 10.78 -8.17 8.90
CA LYS A 85 11.56 -8.34 10.14
C LYS A 85 12.89 -7.61 10.07
N GLU A 86 13.57 -7.64 8.94
CA GLU A 86 14.84 -6.95 8.71
C GLU A 86 14.71 -5.42 8.82
N THR A 87 13.57 -4.85 8.41
CA THR A 87 13.31 -3.41 8.47
C THR A 87 12.67 -2.92 9.78
N MET A 88 12.35 -3.81 10.72
CA MET A 88 11.60 -3.44 11.95
C MET A 88 12.26 -2.34 12.79
N GLU A 89 13.58 -2.27 12.82
CA GLU A 89 14.30 -1.29 13.61
C GLU A 89 14.15 0.12 13.03
N VAL A 90 14.41 0.30 11.73
CA VAL A 90 14.20 1.60 11.07
C VAL A 90 12.74 2.03 11.08
N LEU A 91 11.81 1.09 10.93
CA LEU A 91 10.38 1.36 11.08
C LEU A 91 10.04 1.84 12.49
N SER A 92 10.71 1.32 13.52
CA SER A 92 10.54 1.75 14.91
C SER A 92 11.06 3.16 15.14
N ILE A 93 12.19 3.53 14.51
CA ILE A 93 12.71 4.91 14.55
C ILE A 93 11.68 5.85 13.90
N LEU A 94 11.18 5.54 12.71
CA LEU A 94 10.15 6.34 12.04
C LEU A 94 8.85 6.41 12.87
N LYS A 95 8.41 5.30 13.44
CA LYS A 95 7.23 5.24 14.31
C LYS A 95 7.34 6.16 15.52
N SER A 96 8.53 6.27 16.14
CA SER A 96 8.76 7.12 17.31
C SER A 96 8.80 8.62 16.97
N CYS A 97 8.91 8.99 15.69
CA CYS A 97 8.97 10.38 15.24
C CYS A 97 7.63 11.11 15.49
N GLU A 98 7.63 12.14 16.33
CA GLU A 98 6.45 12.93 16.70
C GLU A 98 5.84 13.70 15.53
N GLN A 99 6.64 13.96 14.50
CA GLN A 99 6.22 14.67 13.29
C GLN A 99 5.50 13.75 12.30
N ILE A 100 5.59 12.44 12.50
CA ILE A 100 4.86 11.43 11.73
C ILE A 100 3.54 11.15 12.47
N THR A 101 2.42 11.41 11.82
CA THR A 101 1.07 11.15 12.35
C THR A 101 0.48 9.85 11.85
N GLY A 102 1.01 9.31 10.75
CA GLY A 102 0.69 8.00 10.20
C GLY A 102 1.90 7.34 9.57
N LEU A 103 2.07 6.04 9.80
CA LEU A 103 3.06 5.20 9.15
C LEU A 103 2.40 3.87 8.81
N ALA A 104 2.54 3.42 7.58
CA ALA A 104 1.96 2.17 7.13
C ALA A 104 2.83 1.47 6.10
N LEU A 105 2.76 0.14 6.05
CA LEU A 105 3.25 -0.66 4.94
C LEU A 105 2.30 -0.49 3.75
N THR A 106 2.88 -0.47 2.56
CA THR A 106 2.18 -0.48 1.26
C THR A 106 2.85 -1.50 0.33
N GLY A 107 2.42 -1.58 -0.91
CA GLY A 107 3.03 -2.45 -1.91
C GLY A 107 3.01 -3.94 -1.57
N SER A 108 3.96 -4.70 -2.11
CA SER A 108 3.99 -6.16 -2.06
C SER A 108 4.05 -6.73 -0.64
N VAL A 109 4.84 -6.15 0.26
CA VAL A 109 4.94 -6.61 1.67
C VAL A 109 3.61 -6.42 2.40
N ALA A 110 2.85 -5.37 2.10
CA ALA A 110 1.51 -5.17 2.65
C ALA A 110 0.48 -6.15 2.08
N ALA A 111 0.67 -6.61 0.84
CA ALA A 111 -0.09 -7.70 0.24
C ALA A 111 0.27 -9.07 0.86
N GLY A 112 1.39 -9.17 1.55
CA GLY A 112 1.87 -10.42 2.14
C GLY A 112 2.85 -11.18 1.26
N MET A 113 3.30 -10.59 0.16
CA MET A 113 4.17 -11.19 -0.85
C MET A 113 5.43 -10.34 -1.02
N ASN A 114 6.54 -10.94 -1.40
CA ASN A 114 7.71 -10.21 -1.87
C ASN A 114 8.59 -11.09 -2.76
N LYS A 115 9.62 -10.52 -3.35
CA LYS A 115 10.63 -11.19 -4.18
C LYS A 115 12.03 -10.87 -3.66
N ASP A 116 13.06 -11.57 -4.16
CA ASP A 116 14.42 -11.46 -3.64
C ASP A 116 14.99 -10.04 -3.72
N ASP A 117 14.70 -9.31 -4.79
CA ASP A 117 15.10 -7.93 -5.02
C ASP A 117 14.04 -6.89 -4.58
N GLY A 118 13.00 -7.35 -3.86
CA GLY A 118 11.89 -6.49 -3.41
C GLY A 118 12.24 -5.72 -2.14
N ASP A 119 11.75 -4.50 -2.08
CA ASP A 119 11.89 -3.61 -0.93
C ASP A 119 10.64 -3.62 -0.02
N VAL A 120 10.69 -2.83 1.03
CA VAL A 120 9.60 -2.63 1.98
C VAL A 120 9.06 -1.22 1.81
N ASP A 121 8.01 -1.11 1.01
CA ASP A 121 7.35 0.16 0.74
C ASP A 121 6.62 0.69 1.95
N VAL A 122 6.81 1.98 2.24
CA VAL A 122 6.09 2.66 3.31
C VAL A 122 5.43 3.95 2.83
N MET A 123 4.22 4.16 3.35
CA MET A 123 3.54 5.44 3.34
C MET A 123 3.78 6.15 4.67
N ILE A 124 4.22 7.39 4.61
CA ILE A 124 4.47 8.24 5.77
C ILE A 124 3.55 9.45 5.70
N ILE A 125 2.74 9.67 6.73
CA ILE A 125 1.89 10.86 6.88
C ILE A 125 2.49 11.74 7.95
N THR A 126 2.69 13.00 7.65
CA THR A 126 3.37 13.96 8.51
C THR A 126 2.47 15.13 8.92
N LYS A 127 2.82 15.79 10.01
CA LYS A 127 2.29 17.12 10.30
C LYS A 127 2.58 18.08 9.14
N PRO A 128 1.76 19.12 8.91
CA PRO A 128 2.02 20.14 7.90
C PRO A 128 3.42 20.76 8.02
N GLY A 129 4.09 20.96 6.89
CA GLY A 129 5.44 21.53 6.85
C GLY A 129 6.56 20.61 7.31
N TRP A 130 6.36 19.27 7.28
CA TRP A 130 7.36 18.28 7.67
C TRP A 130 7.67 17.22 6.61
N VAL A 131 7.05 17.29 5.45
CA VAL A 131 7.17 16.27 4.39
C VAL A 131 8.62 16.04 3.97
N TRP A 132 9.34 17.11 3.68
CA TRP A 132 10.69 17.00 3.10
C TRP A 132 11.76 16.70 4.14
N ARG A 133 11.63 17.21 5.37
CA ARG A 133 12.52 16.83 6.48
C ARG A 133 12.32 15.37 6.89
N VAL A 134 11.07 14.92 7.01
CA VAL A 134 10.77 13.52 7.32
C VAL A 134 11.21 12.60 6.18
N ARG A 135 11.00 13.01 4.92
CA ARG A 135 11.54 12.29 3.77
C ARG A 135 13.07 12.18 3.84
N ALA A 136 13.76 13.28 4.17
CA ALA A 136 15.22 13.26 4.33
C ALA A 136 15.65 12.29 5.44
N LEU A 137 14.91 12.22 6.57
CA LEU A 137 15.16 11.24 7.62
C LEU A 137 14.96 9.81 7.10
N ALA A 138 13.86 9.53 6.42
CA ALA A 138 13.57 8.19 5.90
C ALA A 138 14.62 7.73 4.87
N ILE A 139 15.04 8.62 3.94
CA ILE A 139 16.10 8.35 2.98
C ILE A 139 17.46 8.17 3.68
N TYR A 140 17.76 8.98 4.71
CA TYR A 140 18.99 8.78 5.49
C TYR A 140 18.98 7.38 6.14
N LEU A 141 17.89 7.00 6.76
CA LEU A 141 17.75 5.69 7.40
C LEU A 141 17.84 4.54 6.38
N SER A 142 17.31 4.70 5.16
CA SER A 142 17.39 3.67 4.13
C SER A 142 18.82 3.44 3.63
N HIS A 143 19.68 4.45 3.66
CA HIS A 143 21.06 4.34 3.16
C HIS A 143 22.09 4.08 4.26
N GLU A 144 21.93 4.70 5.42
CA GLU A 144 22.99 4.73 6.46
C GLU A 144 22.70 3.77 7.63
N HIS A 145 21.45 3.33 7.81
CA HIS A 145 21.13 2.40 8.89
C HIS A 145 21.33 0.94 8.44
N PRO A 146 21.96 0.08 9.27
CA PRO A 146 22.23 -1.31 8.89
C PRO A 146 20.99 -2.12 8.49
N THR A 147 19.83 -1.81 9.07
CA THR A 147 18.55 -2.47 8.77
C THR A 147 17.67 -1.64 7.83
N GLY A 148 18.22 -0.63 7.18
CA GLY A 148 17.49 0.30 6.33
C GLY A 148 17.49 -0.05 4.85
N GLN A 149 18.36 -0.93 4.41
CA GLN A 149 18.62 -1.19 2.99
C GLN A 149 17.39 -1.56 2.17
N LEU A 150 16.42 -2.22 2.80
CA LEU A 150 15.15 -2.60 2.16
C LEU A 150 14.05 -1.53 2.32
N LEU A 151 14.28 -0.46 3.11
CA LEU A 151 13.25 0.56 3.34
C LEU A 151 13.07 1.44 2.11
N CYS A 152 11.88 1.44 1.53
CA CYS A 152 11.47 2.33 0.46
C CYS A 152 10.41 3.34 0.95
N PRO A 153 10.76 4.61 1.21
CA PRO A 153 9.77 5.64 1.53
C PRO A 153 9.05 6.09 0.25
N ASN A 154 8.21 5.21 -0.28
CA ASN A 154 7.50 5.36 -1.54
C ASN A 154 6.61 6.61 -1.55
N MET A 155 5.98 6.90 -0.40
CA MET A 155 5.03 8.00 -0.29
C MET A 155 5.19 8.75 1.03
N VAL A 156 5.44 10.08 0.94
CA VAL A 156 5.46 10.97 2.12
C VAL A 156 4.48 12.12 1.88
N LEU A 157 3.46 12.19 2.73
CA LEU A 157 2.32 13.09 2.58
C LEU A 157 2.16 13.97 3.81
N SER A 158 1.68 15.19 3.61
CA SER A 158 1.15 15.99 4.71
C SER A 158 -0.28 15.56 5.05
N GLU A 159 -0.66 15.60 6.33
CA GLU A 159 -2.02 15.26 6.77
C GLU A 159 -3.12 16.19 6.25
N ASP A 160 -2.77 17.28 5.57
CA ASP A 160 -3.69 18.18 4.86
C ASP A 160 -3.78 17.89 3.35
N SER A 161 -3.17 16.79 2.89
CA SER A 161 -3.08 16.42 1.47
C SER A 161 -3.27 14.91 1.28
N LEU A 162 -4.36 14.36 1.82
CA LEU A 162 -4.64 12.92 1.87
C LEU A 162 -5.73 12.46 0.90
N ARG A 163 -6.26 13.34 0.06
CA ARG A 163 -7.27 12.98 -0.93
C ARG A 163 -6.62 12.32 -2.14
N PHE A 164 -7.14 11.16 -2.49
CA PHE A 164 -6.71 10.38 -3.64
C PHE A 164 -7.77 10.39 -4.73
N GLU A 165 -7.34 10.06 -5.94
CA GLU A 165 -8.24 9.90 -7.07
C GLU A 165 -9.16 8.69 -6.85
N LYS A 166 -10.45 8.86 -7.17
CA LYS A 166 -11.47 7.82 -7.05
C LYS A 166 -11.37 6.84 -8.22
N THR A 167 -10.61 5.75 -8.03
CA THR A 167 -10.48 4.65 -8.99
C THR A 167 -10.50 3.31 -8.26
N VAL A 168 -10.81 2.21 -8.97
CA VAL A 168 -10.74 0.84 -8.43
C VAL A 168 -9.32 0.51 -7.98
N TYR A 169 -8.32 0.90 -8.77
CA TYR A 169 -6.90 0.76 -8.44
C TYR A 169 -6.61 1.37 -7.05
N THR A 170 -6.91 2.66 -6.88
CA THR A 170 -6.64 3.37 -5.62
C THR A 170 -7.42 2.78 -4.45
N ALA A 171 -8.67 2.33 -4.68
CA ALA A 171 -9.47 1.69 -3.63
C ALA A 171 -8.83 0.40 -3.14
N ARG A 172 -8.37 -0.46 -4.04
CA ARG A 172 -7.68 -1.71 -3.71
C ARG A 172 -6.34 -1.47 -3.02
N GLU A 173 -5.52 -0.53 -3.52
CA GLU A 173 -4.27 -0.12 -2.86
C GLU A 173 -4.52 0.35 -1.42
N MET A 174 -5.57 1.14 -1.19
CA MET A 174 -5.93 1.58 0.16
C MET A 174 -6.35 0.43 1.08
N MET A 175 -6.96 -0.63 0.54
CA MET A 175 -7.34 -1.82 1.34
C MET A 175 -6.15 -2.72 1.67
N GLN A 176 -5.04 -2.61 0.95
CA GLN A 176 -3.82 -3.34 1.24
C GLN A 176 -3.00 -2.71 2.39
N ILE A 177 -3.16 -1.43 2.66
CA ILE A 177 -2.39 -0.69 3.68
C ILE A 177 -2.45 -1.39 5.04
N ILE A 178 -1.26 -1.63 5.64
CA ILE A 178 -1.13 -2.17 7.01
C ILE A 178 -0.58 -1.06 7.92
N PRO A 179 -1.39 -0.50 8.82
CA PRO A 179 -0.93 0.54 9.74
C PRO A 179 0.14 0.03 10.71
N ILE A 180 1.22 0.82 10.90
CA ILE A 180 2.26 0.63 11.92
C ILE A 180 2.08 1.68 13.03
N LYS A 181 1.74 2.91 12.65
CA LYS A 181 1.43 4.02 13.53
C LYS A 181 0.21 4.76 13.03
N ASP A 182 -0.75 4.97 13.91
CA ASP A 182 -1.88 5.86 13.65
C ASP A 182 -2.07 6.84 14.83
N SER A 183 -1.44 8.00 14.71
CA SER A 183 -1.71 9.15 15.58
C SER A 183 -2.62 10.13 14.83
N LYS A 184 -3.77 9.63 14.35
CA LYS A 184 -4.81 10.25 13.51
C LYS A 184 -4.50 10.32 12.00
N GLY A 185 -3.25 10.11 11.54
CA GLY A 185 -2.89 10.24 10.13
C GLY A 185 -3.57 9.19 9.25
N ILE A 186 -3.51 7.93 9.63
CA ILE A 186 -4.14 6.83 8.88
C ILE A 186 -5.67 6.90 8.99
N THR A 187 -6.19 7.20 10.18
CA THR A 187 -7.64 7.40 10.34
C THR A 187 -8.14 8.51 9.40
N LYS A 188 -7.47 9.66 9.38
CA LYS A 188 -7.82 10.79 8.51
C LYS A 188 -7.71 10.43 7.03
N LEU A 189 -6.69 9.63 6.65
CA LEU A 189 -6.56 9.14 5.27
C LEU A 189 -7.84 8.40 4.82
N TYR A 190 -8.34 7.48 5.63
CA TYR A 190 -9.57 6.76 5.29
C TYR A 190 -10.81 7.65 5.33
N ASP A 191 -10.89 8.60 6.26
CA ASP A 191 -12.03 9.51 6.38
C ASP A 191 -12.13 10.44 5.16
N GLU A 192 -11.00 10.97 4.66
CA GLU A 192 -10.96 11.81 3.46
C GLU A 192 -11.21 11.04 2.16
N ASN A 193 -11.09 9.71 2.19
CA ASN A 193 -11.33 8.82 1.05
C ASN A 193 -12.49 7.84 1.30
N GLY A 194 -13.52 8.27 2.00
CA GLY A 194 -14.71 7.47 2.30
C GLY A 194 -15.41 6.88 1.07
N TRP A 195 -15.18 7.47 -0.11
CA TRP A 195 -15.64 6.97 -1.40
C TRP A 195 -15.15 5.53 -1.72
N VAL A 196 -14.10 5.04 -1.05
CA VAL A 196 -13.63 3.64 -1.21
C VAL A 196 -14.78 2.66 -0.98
N LYS A 197 -15.67 2.92 -0.02
CA LYS A 197 -16.86 2.07 0.25
C LYS A 197 -17.94 2.15 -0.82
N GLU A 198 -17.90 3.15 -1.68
CA GLU A 198 -18.79 3.20 -2.84
C GLU A 198 -18.33 2.26 -3.96
N ILE A 199 -17.00 2.01 -4.06
CA ILE A 199 -16.41 1.08 -5.02
C ILE A 199 -16.30 -0.32 -4.43
N LEU A 200 -15.83 -0.42 -3.18
CA LEU A 200 -15.63 -1.68 -2.45
C LEU A 200 -16.55 -1.70 -1.21
N PRO A 201 -17.81 -2.09 -1.35
CA PRO A 201 -18.80 -1.96 -0.28
C PRO A 201 -18.49 -2.82 0.97
N ASN A 202 -17.66 -3.84 0.83
CA ASN A 202 -17.21 -4.70 1.94
C ASN A 202 -15.84 -4.30 2.50
N ALA A 203 -15.29 -3.16 2.08
CA ALA A 203 -13.96 -2.71 2.46
C ALA A 203 -13.82 -2.54 3.98
N GLN A 204 -12.79 -3.14 4.54
CA GLN A 204 -12.41 -3.05 5.95
C GLN A 204 -10.92 -2.77 6.08
N LYS A 205 -10.56 -1.88 7.01
CA LYS A 205 -9.17 -1.57 7.32
C LYS A 205 -8.45 -2.81 7.86
N LYS A 206 -7.23 -3.05 7.41
CA LYS A 206 -6.39 -4.10 8.02
C LYS A 206 -6.01 -3.73 9.46
N PRO A 207 -5.84 -4.71 10.34
CA PRO A 207 -5.37 -4.45 11.71
C PRO A 207 -3.96 -3.86 11.71
N SER A 208 -3.67 -3.03 12.71
CA SER A 208 -2.34 -2.45 12.87
C SER A 208 -1.31 -3.51 13.26
N ARG A 209 -0.09 -3.39 12.72
CA ARG A 209 1.09 -4.13 13.18
C ARG A 209 1.89 -3.30 14.19
N PRO A 210 1.74 -3.54 15.49
CA PRO A 210 2.49 -2.77 16.49
C PRO A 210 3.98 -3.14 16.45
N LEU A 211 4.86 -2.14 16.58
CA LEU A 211 6.28 -2.32 16.79
C LEU A 211 6.62 -1.91 18.23
N SER A 212 7.41 -2.70 18.94
CA SER A 212 7.71 -2.52 20.36
C SER A 212 9.00 -1.76 20.66
N LYS A 213 9.89 -1.62 19.67
CA LYS A 213 11.20 -0.99 19.87
C LYS A 213 11.14 0.52 19.63
N HIS A 214 12.01 1.25 20.36
CA HIS A 214 12.33 2.64 20.09
C HIS A 214 13.75 2.65 19.54
N GLY A 215 14.00 3.48 18.53
CA GLY A 215 15.34 3.65 17.97
C GLY A 215 15.83 5.09 18.13
N ASP A 216 17.12 5.28 18.02
CA ASP A 216 17.76 6.58 18.14
C ASP A 216 17.78 7.34 16.82
N TYR A 217 17.58 8.65 16.91
CA TYR A 217 17.69 9.53 15.76
C TYR A 217 19.11 9.95 15.50
N PRO A 218 19.49 10.21 14.25
CA PRO A 218 20.76 10.86 13.95
C PRO A 218 20.82 12.23 14.63
N TRP A 219 22.03 12.63 15.07
CA TRP A 219 22.23 13.86 15.84
C TRP A 219 21.67 15.12 15.14
N TRP A 220 21.74 15.16 13.81
CA TRP A 220 21.26 16.30 13.02
C TRP A 220 19.73 16.43 13.05
N TRP A 221 18.97 15.37 13.41
CA TRP A 221 17.53 15.43 13.53
C TRP A 221 17.08 16.47 14.58
N ARG A 222 17.91 16.70 15.62
CA ARG A 222 17.64 17.74 16.62
C ARG A 222 17.63 19.12 15.98
N VAL A 223 18.55 19.39 15.04
CA VAL A 223 18.62 20.67 14.32
C VAL A 223 17.39 20.86 13.43
N MET A 224 16.91 19.81 12.80
CA MET A 224 15.68 19.84 11.98
C MET A 224 14.42 20.21 12.78
N LYS A 225 14.43 20.05 14.10
CA LYS A 225 13.31 20.40 14.98
C LYS A 225 13.33 21.87 15.46
N ILE A 226 14.41 22.59 15.26
CA ILE A 226 14.50 24.00 15.68
C ILE A 226 13.47 24.82 14.88
N PRO A 227 12.55 25.54 15.55
CA PRO A 227 11.61 26.44 14.89
C PRO A 227 12.34 27.44 13.98
N LEU A 228 11.71 27.97 13.00
CA LEU A 228 12.26 28.88 11.96
C LEU A 228 13.38 28.23 11.13
N LEU A 229 14.49 27.75 11.74
CA LEU A 229 15.57 27.07 11.02
C LEU A 229 15.05 25.82 10.29
N GLY A 230 14.29 24.98 10.98
CA GLY A 230 13.67 23.80 10.37
C GLY A 230 12.71 24.15 9.24
N GLN A 231 11.95 25.25 9.35
CA GLN A 231 11.06 25.70 8.28
C GLN A 231 11.83 26.21 7.06
N ILE A 232 12.96 26.89 7.28
CA ILE A 232 13.84 27.32 6.20
C ILE A 232 14.42 26.11 5.48
N ILE A 233 14.90 25.11 6.24
CA ILE A 233 15.43 23.86 5.69
C ILE A 233 14.35 23.10 4.92
N GLU A 234 13.13 22.97 5.47
CA GLU A 234 11.98 22.35 4.79
C GLU A 234 11.71 23.02 3.45
N SER A 235 11.65 24.33 3.45
CA SER A 235 11.34 25.12 2.24
C SER A 235 12.45 25.02 1.20
N TRP A 236 13.71 25.00 1.62
CA TRP A 236 14.87 24.84 0.76
C TRP A 236 14.96 23.43 0.17
N GLU A 237 14.84 22.40 1.01
CA GLU A 237 14.88 21.01 0.58
C GLU A 237 13.70 20.68 -0.34
N ALA A 238 12.50 21.16 -0.02
CA ALA A 238 11.34 21.04 -0.90
C ALA A 238 11.64 21.56 -2.30
N ARG A 239 12.12 22.83 -2.42
CA ARG A 239 12.40 23.43 -3.73
C ARG A 239 13.47 22.66 -4.50
N ARG A 240 14.56 22.27 -3.81
CA ARG A 240 15.69 21.54 -4.40
C ARG A 240 15.24 20.18 -4.91
N ARG A 241 14.54 19.40 -4.08
CA ARG A 241 14.13 18.03 -4.41
C ARG A 241 12.99 17.97 -5.40
N ILE A 242 11.99 18.84 -5.28
CA ILE A 242 10.91 18.91 -6.25
C ILE A 242 11.47 19.18 -7.66
N LYS A 243 12.41 20.13 -7.78
CA LYS A 243 13.07 20.39 -9.07
C LYS A 243 13.81 19.17 -9.60
N GLN A 244 14.61 18.52 -8.76
CA GLN A 244 15.38 17.32 -9.13
C GLN A 244 14.44 16.18 -9.55
N LEU A 245 13.45 15.84 -8.70
CA LEU A 245 12.55 14.71 -8.94
C LEU A 245 11.67 14.92 -10.18
N LYS A 246 11.22 16.15 -10.45
CA LYS A 246 10.50 16.46 -11.68
C LYS A 246 11.34 16.30 -12.95
N LEU A 247 12.65 16.49 -12.86
CA LEU A 247 13.56 16.31 -14.00
C LEU A 247 13.88 14.84 -14.25
N THR A 248 13.88 14.01 -13.20
CA THR A 248 14.18 12.57 -13.29
C THR A 248 12.94 11.70 -13.39
N SER A 249 11.75 12.27 -13.14
CA SER A 249 10.49 11.53 -13.23
C SER A 249 10.23 11.05 -14.65
N THR A 250 9.97 9.76 -14.79
CA THR A 250 9.64 9.10 -16.06
C THR A 250 8.12 8.98 -16.26
N SER A 251 7.32 9.44 -15.29
CA SER A 251 5.87 9.23 -15.26
C SER A 251 5.11 10.49 -14.85
N ASN A 252 3.96 10.71 -15.49
CA ASN A 252 3.01 11.74 -15.09
C ASN A 252 2.24 11.41 -13.80
N GLU A 253 2.39 10.19 -13.26
CA GLU A 253 1.73 9.72 -12.02
C GLU A 253 2.49 10.18 -10.77
N ALA A 254 3.76 10.54 -10.93
CA ALA A 254 4.56 11.09 -9.84
C ALA A 254 4.09 12.49 -9.46
N LEU A 255 3.83 12.71 -8.18
CA LEU A 255 3.35 13.99 -7.67
C LEU A 255 4.30 14.56 -6.61
N TYR A 256 4.90 15.69 -6.94
CA TYR A 256 5.86 16.38 -6.08
C TYR A 256 5.41 17.82 -5.82
N SER A 257 5.06 18.12 -4.57
CA SER A 257 4.66 19.44 -4.09
C SER A 257 5.27 19.69 -2.70
N LYS A 258 4.98 20.82 -2.09
CA LYS A 258 5.42 21.09 -0.71
C LYS A 258 4.80 20.13 0.31
N SER A 259 3.62 19.60 0.02
CA SER A 259 2.85 18.72 0.91
C SER A 259 2.79 17.26 0.47
N ILE A 260 3.35 16.93 -0.70
CA ILE A 260 3.30 15.58 -1.27
C ILE A 260 4.64 15.24 -1.91
N CYS A 261 5.18 14.08 -1.55
CA CYS A 261 6.22 13.39 -2.28
C CYS A 261 5.72 11.97 -2.55
N ARG A 262 5.23 11.72 -3.77
CA ARG A 262 4.77 10.42 -4.24
C ARG A 262 5.49 10.12 -5.55
N GLY A 263 6.39 9.13 -5.50
CA GLY A 263 7.12 8.66 -6.67
C GLY A 263 6.45 7.40 -7.21
N HIS A 264 5.69 7.51 -8.30
CA HIS A 264 5.31 6.36 -9.11
C HIS A 264 6.09 6.44 -10.40
N GLU A 265 7.14 5.64 -10.50
CA GLU A 265 7.94 5.55 -11.72
C GLU A 265 7.24 4.64 -12.75
N ASN A 266 7.53 4.86 -14.03
CA ASN A 266 7.11 4.02 -15.16
C ASN A 266 5.59 3.89 -15.35
N SER A 267 4.78 4.90 -15.02
CA SER A 267 3.32 4.88 -15.20
C SER A 267 2.67 3.59 -14.67
N HIS A 268 3.08 3.20 -13.45
CA HIS A 268 2.73 1.91 -12.85
C HIS A 268 1.21 1.69 -12.81
N LYS A 269 0.44 2.70 -12.39
CA LYS A 269 -1.03 2.64 -12.34
C LYS A 269 -1.62 2.39 -13.74
N THR A 270 -1.25 3.22 -14.72
CA THR A 270 -1.78 3.11 -16.09
C THR A 270 -1.47 1.74 -16.71
N ARG A 271 -0.26 1.22 -16.46
CA ARG A 271 0.14 -0.10 -16.94
C ARG A 271 -0.70 -1.20 -16.29
N ILE A 272 -0.83 -1.18 -14.97
CA ILE A 272 -1.63 -2.18 -14.24
C ILE A 272 -3.09 -2.12 -14.64
N GLU A 273 -3.67 -0.94 -14.81
CA GLU A 273 -5.06 -0.79 -15.27
C GLU A 273 -5.24 -1.36 -16.68
N ALA A 274 -4.28 -1.16 -17.59
CA ALA A 274 -4.32 -1.74 -18.94
C ALA A 274 -4.16 -3.28 -18.91
N GLU A 275 -3.20 -3.80 -18.15
CA GLU A 275 -3.01 -5.23 -17.96
C GLU A 275 -4.25 -5.89 -17.34
N TYR A 276 -4.89 -5.23 -16.36
CA TYR A 276 -6.12 -5.71 -15.76
C TYR A 276 -7.27 -5.82 -16.78
N GLN A 277 -7.45 -4.82 -17.63
CA GLN A 277 -8.47 -4.87 -18.67
C GLN A 277 -8.23 -6.04 -19.63
N ASN A 278 -6.98 -6.24 -20.06
CA ASN A 278 -6.63 -7.38 -20.93
C ASN A 278 -6.94 -8.73 -20.27
N VAL A 279 -6.66 -8.88 -18.97
CA VAL A 279 -6.97 -10.12 -18.23
C VAL A 279 -8.49 -10.31 -18.11
N LEU A 280 -9.24 -9.24 -17.82
CA LEU A 280 -10.71 -9.31 -17.75
C LEU A 280 -11.33 -9.73 -19.09
N GLU A 281 -10.89 -9.16 -20.20
CA GLU A 281 -11.37 -9.52 -21.53
C GLU A 281 -11.06 -10.98 -21.90
N ALA A 282 -10.02 -11.56 -21.31
CA ALA A 282 -9.65 -12.96 -21.57
C ALA A 282 -10.47 -13.98 -20.76
N ILE A 283 -11.10 -13.57 -19.64
CA ILE A 283 -11.80 -14.47 -18.71
C ILE A 283 -13.33 -14.33 -18.75
N LEU A 284 -13.84 -13.20 -19.25
CA LEU A 284 -15.27 -12.96 -19.49
C LEU A 284 -15.68 -13.41 -20.90
#